data_bcac6199381418be40c0a2aa05185240
#
_entry.id   bcac6199381418be40c0a2aa05185240
#
_cell.length_a   1.000
_cell.length_b   1.000
_cell.length_c   1.000
_cell.angle_alpha   90.00
_cell.angle_beta   90.00
_cell.angle_gamma   90.00
#
_symmetry.space_group_name_H-M   'P 1'
#
loop_
_entity.id
_entity.type
_entity.pdbx_description
1 polymer ?
#
loop_
_entity_poly.entity_id
_entity_poly.type
_entity_poly.pdbx_seq_one_letter_code
_entity_poly.pdbx_strand_id
1 'polypeptide(L)'
;MIDENGNEVSGTSGFDTELALEFYRQLVRIRVFDRKAVSLQRQGRIGTYAPFEGQEAAQIGSAMALEESDWMFPTYRDHGAALAFGHSMRNVLLFWNGRNEGCIPPEGKNIFPPGIPIATQIPHAAGAAYAEKRKGTKKAAIVYFGDGATSEGDFHEGLNFASIVKAPVVFFNQNNQYAISVPLSKQMNTKTIAQKSLAYDIPGVRVDGNDVFAVYRETKKALERAREGGGPTLIEAVTWRYGAHTTADDPAKYRDQQESSVLRGKIDPILRMERWLKNKDLYDENWAKRAESEAAAEIDLAIAEMEAYPPADPADIFDHVFAELIWPLKEQKEKYLSQLGGA
;
A
#
# COMPACT_ATOMS: atom_id res chain seq x y z
N MET A 1 -14.52 -10.42 -10.59
CA MET A 1 -14.57 -11.87 -10.83
C MET A 1 -15.56 -12.55 -9.91
N ILE A 2 -15.67 -12.06 -8.70
CA ILE A 2 -16.71 -12.46 -7.76
C ILE A 2 -17.59 -11.25 -7.41
N ASP A 3 -18.89 -11.47 -7.20
CA ASP A 3 -19.82 -10.42 -6.76
C ASP A 3 -19.76 -10.22 -5.24
N GLU A 4 -20.53 -9.29 -4.72
CA GLU A 4 -20.60 -9.00 -3.28
C GLU A 4 -21.16 -10.18 -2.45
N ASN A 5 -21.80 -11.16 -3.05
CA ASN A 5 -22.32 -12.36 -2.41
C ASN A 5 -21.34 -13.55 -2.51
N GLY A 6 -20.16 -13.34 -3.11
CA GLY A 6 -19.19 -14.39 -3.34
C GLY A 6 -19.52 -15.32 -4.52
N ASN A 7 -20.46 -14.94 -5.38
CA ASN A 7 -20.76 -15.74 -6.57
C ASN A 7 -19.77 -15.40 -7.69
N GLU A 8 -19.40 -16.41 -8.46
CA GLU A 8 -18.57 -16.19 -9.65
C GLU A 8 -19.37 -15.52 -10.77
N VAL A 9 -18.87 -14.37 -11.21
CA VAL A 9 -19.50 -13.61 -12.31
C VAL A 9 -18.85 -13.97 -13.65
N SER A 10 -17.54 -14.08 -13.72
CA SER A 10 -16.80 -14.52 -14.90
C SER A 10 -15.32 -14.80 -14.60
N GLY A 11 -14.75 -15.82 -15.25
CA GLY A 11 -13.30 -16.01 -15.35
C GLY A 11 -12.56 -16.35 -14.06
N THR A 12 -13.24 -16.89 -13.04
CA THR A 12 -12.61 -17.43 -11.81
C THR A 12 -12.12 -18.86 -12.00
N SER A 13 -12.53 -19.55 -13.05
CA SER A 13 -11.99 -20.84 -13.41
C SER A 13 -10.50 -20.73 -13.74
N GLY A 14 -9.63 -21.16 -12.85
CA GLY A 14 -8.17 -21.11 -12.99
C GLY A 14 -7.40 -20.56 -11.80
N PHE A 15 -8.08 -20.16 -10.71
CA PHE A 15 -7.40 -19.92 -9.44
C PHE A 15 -7.24 -21.23 -8.68
N ASP A 16 -6.00 -21.50 -8.29
CA ASP A 16 -5.68 -22.59 -7.41
C ASP A 16 -6.32 -22.38 -6.02
N THR A 17 -6.82 -23.45 -5.43
CA THR A 17 -7.41 -23.44 -4.08
C THR A 17 -6.44 -22.94 -3.02
N GLU A 18 -5.16 -23.32 -3.11
CA GLU A 18 -4.13 -22.87 -2.16
C GLU A 18 -3.95 -21.35 -2.23
N LEU A 19 -3.88 -20.79 -3.44
CA LEU A 19 -3.78 -19.34 -3.63
C LEU A 19 -5.02 -18.61 -3.08
N ALA A 20 -6.21 -19.18 -3.26
CA ALA A 20 -7.44 -18.59 -2.73
C ALA A 20 -7.47 -18.60 -1.20
N LEU A 21 -7.05 -19.67 -0.56
CA LEU A 21 -6.92 -19.75 0.90
C LEU A 21 -5.84 -18.79 1.41
N GLU A 22 -4.74 -18.64 0.69
CA GLU A 22 -3.69 -17.68 1.04
C GLU A 22 -4.17 -16.24 0.90
N PHE A 23 -4.95 -15.88 -0.12
CA PHE A 23 -5.60 -14.56 -0.19
C PHE A 23 -6.41 -14.27 1.07
N TYR A 24 -7.25 -15.21 1.50
CA TYR A 24 -8.05 -15.01 2.71
C TYR A 24 -7.17 -14.79 3.95
N ARG A 25 -6.15 -15.64 4.14
CA ARG A 25 -5.20 -15.49 5.27
C ARG A 25 -4.54 -14.11 5.27
N GLN A 26 -4.05 -13.67 4.13
CA GLN A 26 -3.38 -12.37 4.01
C GLN A 26 -4.35 -11.21 4.23
N LEU A 27 -5.58 -11.28 3.72
CA LEU A 27 -6.62 -10.28 3.99
C LEU A 27 -6.90 -10.15 5.49
N VAL A 28 -7.08 -11.28 6.18
CA VAL A 28 -7.29 -11.31 7.65
C VAL A 28 -6.06 -10.78 8.38
N ARG A 29 -4.87 -11.23 8.01
CA ARG A 29 -3.59 -10.83 8.62
C ARG A 29 -3.41 -9.32 8.61
N ILE A 30 -3.61 -8.66 7.47
CA ILE A 30 -3.41 -7.21 7.39
C ILE A 30 -4.57 -6.42 8.03
N ARG A 31 -5.80 -6.96 8.07
CA ARG A 31 -6.92 -6.37 8.79
C ARG A 31 -6.67 -6.36 10.31
N VAL A 32 -6.15 -7.46 10.86
CA VAL A 32 -5.76 -7.56 12.27
C VAL A 32 -4.65 -6.55 12.58
N PHE A 33 -3.64 -6.45 11.71
CA PHE A 33 -2.58 -5.45 11.83
C PHE A 33 -3.14 -4.02 11.87
N ASP A 34 -3.98 -3.65 10.90
CA ASP A 34 -4.53 -2.30 10.76
C ASP A 34 -5.32 -1.87 12.02
N ARG A 35 -6.21 -2.75 12.50
CA ARG A 35 -7.00 -2.50 13.70
C ARG A 35 -6.15 -2.37 14.96
N LYS A 36 -5.12 -3.21 15.08
CA LYS A 36 -4.19 -3.16 16.21
C LYS A 36 -3.36 -1.87 16.19
N ALA A 37 -2.87 -1.45 15.02
CA ALA A 37 -2.12 -0.21 14.85
C ALA A 37 -2.95 1.03 15.22
N VAL A 38 -4.24 1.09 14.82
CA VAL A 38 -5.17 2.12 15.29
C VAL A 38 -5.29 2.11 16.81
N SER A 39 -5.39 0.93 17.44
CA SER A 39 -5.47 0.81 18.89
C SER A 39 -4.18 1.31 19.58
N LEU A 40 -3.00 0.96 19.05
CA LEU A 40 -1.71 1.43 19.56
C LEU A 40 -1.59 2.96 19.52
N GLN A 41 -2.03 3.56 18.42
CA GLN A 41 -2.03 5.02 18.29
C GLN A 41 -2.93 5.66 19.34
N ARG A 42 -4.16 5.14 19.56
CA ARG A 42 -5.07 5.64 20.58
C ARG A 42 -4.53 5.51 22.00
N GLN A 43 -3.64 4.54 22.23
CA GLN A 43 -2.91 4.35 23.49
C GLN A 43 -1.65 5.23 23.60
N GLY A 44 -1.29 6.00 22.57
CA GLY A 44 -0.08 6.81 22.51
C GLY A 44 1.22 6.00 22.37
N ARG A 45 1.13 4.74 21.96
CA ARG A 45 2.29 3.83 21.79
C ARG A 45 2.96 3.97 20.42
N ILE A 46 2.29 4.55 19.45
CA ILE A 46 2.84 5.05 18.18
C ILE A 46 2.34 6.47 17.93
N GLY A 47 2.97 7.21 17.04
CA GLY A 47 2.71 8.64 16.81
C GLY A 47 1.37 8.88 16.11
N THR A 48 1.35 8.83 14.80
CA THR A 48 0.13 8.88 13.99
C THR A 48 -0.03 7.57 13.24
N TYR A 49 -1.21 7.35 12.63
CA TYR A 49 -1.42 6.17 11.79
C TYR A 49 -2.46 6.45 10.70
N ALA A 50 -2.24 5.92 9.52
CA ALA A 50 -3.16 6.02 8.40
C ALA A 50 -3.83 4.66 8.14
N PRO A 51 -5.05 4.41 8.67
CA PRO A 51 -5.70 3.11 8.50
C PRO A 51 -6.10 2.86 7.05
N PHE A 52 -6.01 1.59 6.63
CA PHE A 52 -6.36 1.16 5.28
C PHE A 52 -7.57 0.22 5.21
N GLU A 53 -8.27 -0.01 6.31
CA GLU A 53 -9.44 -0.89 6.36
C GLU A 53 -10.43 -0.55 5.24
N GLY A 54 -10.79 -1.57 4.44
CA GLY A 54 -11.59 -1.48 3.22
C GLY A 54 -10.78 -1.58 1.92
N GLN A 55 -9.45 -1.46 1.97
CA GLN A 55 -8.55 -1.52 0.80
C GLN A 55 -7.71 -2.80 0.74
N GLU A 56 -8.01 -3.79 1.58
CA GLU A 56 -7.18 -4.98 1.73
C GLU A 56 -7.06 -5.78 0.44
N ALA A 57 -8.16 -5.96 -0.30
CA ALA A 57 -8.11 -6.74 -1.54
C ALA A 57 -7.29 -6.05 -2.64
N ALA A 58 -7.34 -4.71 -2.69
CA ALA A 58 -6.49 -3.93 -3.59
C ALA A 58 -5.00 -4.14 -3.25
N GLN A 59 -4.65 -4.13 -1.97
CA GLN A 59 -3.27 -4.29 -1.51
C GLN A 59 -2.77 -5.72 -1.63
N ILE A 60 -3.52 -6.71 -1.17
CA ILE A 60 -3.12 -8.12 -1.24
C ILE A 60 -3.06 -8.62 -2.67
N GLY A 61 -4.11 -8.36 -3.46
CA GLY A 61 -4.15 -8.82 -4.85
C GLY A 61 -2.99 -8.26 -5.68
N SER A 62 -2.66 -6.99 -5.52
CA SER A 62 -1.57 -6.38 -6.28
C SER A 62 -0.19 -6.80 -5.79
N ALA A 63 0.02 -6.88 -4.47
CA ALA A 63 1.33 -7.25 -3.91
C ALA A 63 1.68 -8.72 -4.16
N MET A 64 0.71 -9.63 -4.06
CA MET A 64 0.93 -11.06 -4.35
C MET A 64 1.12 -11.38 -5.83
N ALA A 65 0.89 -10.43 -6.73
CA ALA A 65 1.21 -10.56 -8.15
C ALA A 65 2.68 -10.26 -8.48
N LEU A 66 3.44 -9.67 -7.54
CA LEU A 66 4.85 -9.34 -7.71
C LEU A 66 5.74 -10.57 -7.63
N GLU A 67 6.84 -10.53 -8.37
CA GLU A 67 7.98 -11.42 -8.16
C GLU A 67 8.91 -10.85 -7.09
N GLU A 68 9.65 -11.71 -6.39
CA GLU A 68 10.54 -11.30 -5.29
C GLU A 68 11.54 -10.21 -5.65
N SER A 69 12.00 -10.19 -6.88
CA SER A 69 12.99 -9.23 -7.38
C SER A 69 12.41 -7.90 -7.83
N ASP A 70 11.09 -7.78 -7.90
CA ASP A 70 10.41 -6.54 -8.34
C ASP A 70 10.60 -5.40 -7.33
N TRP A 71 10.30 -4.19 -7.80
CA TRP A 71 10.33 -2.98 -6.99
C TRP A 71 8.93 -2.57 -6.53
N MET A 72 8.80 -2.19 -5.26
CA MET A 72 7.56 -1.63 -4.69
C MET A 72 7.81 -0.20 -4.21
N PHE A 73 6.93 0.72 -4.65
CA PHE A 73 6.94 2.13 -4.24
C PHE A 73 5.62 2.45 -3.53
N PRO A 74 5.55 2.27 -2.20
CA PRO A 74 4.33 2.49 -1.42
C PRO A 74 4.14 3.95 -1.04
N THR A 75 2.89 4.31 -0.73
CA THR A 75 2.56 5.48 0.07
C THR A 75 2.50 5.12 1.56
N TYR A 76 2.18 6.13 2.37
CA TYR A 76 1.94 5.96 3.81
C TYR A 76 0.72 5.09 4.16
N ARG A 77 -0.10 4.62 3.19
CA ARG A 77 -1.29 3.78 3.43
C ARG A 77 -1.17 2.35 2.91
N ASP A 78 -0.07 2.02 2.26
CA ASP A 78 0.08 0.74 1.56
C ASP A 78 0.80 -0.31 2.43
N HIS A 79 0.59 -0.24 3.75
CA HIS A 79 1.23 -1.16 4.70
C HIS A 79 0.86 -2.60 4.44
N GLY A 80 -0.41 -2.88 4.11
CA GLY A 80 -0.85 -4.23 3.78
C GLY A 80 -0.14 -4.79 2.55
N ALA A 81 0.07 -3.97 1.51
CA ALA A 81 0.83 -4.36 0.34
C ALA A 81 2.31 -4.62 0.68
N ALA A 82 2.93 -3.72 1.47
CA ALA A 82 4.30 -3.89 1.90
C ALA A 82 4.49 -5.16 2.74
N LEU A 83 3.57 -5.43 3.69
CA LEU A 83 3.59 -6.64 4.51
C LEU A 83 3.42 -7.92 3.66
N ALA A 84 2.53 -7.91 2.67
CA ALA A 84 2.33 -9.03 1.76
C ALA A 84 3.54 -9.25 0.85
N PHE A 85 4.27 -8.21 0.48
CA PHE A 85 5.51 -8.31 -0.30
C PHE A 85 6.72 -8.70 0.55
N GLY A 86 6.56 -8.79 1.87
CA GLY A 86 7.57 -9.30 2.80
C GLY A 86 8.20 -8.27 3.73
N HIS A 87 7.67 -7.05 3.81
CA HIS A 87 8.14 -6.09 4.82
C HIS A 87 7.79 -6.56 6.23
N SER A 88 8.59 -6.16 7.22
CA SER A 88 8.40 -6.55 8.61
C SER A 88 7.29 -5.72 9.29
N MET A 89 6.39 -6.36 10.04
CA MET A 89 5.40 -5.65 10.87
C MET A 89 6.07 -4.72 11.88
N ARG A 90 7.17 -5.19 12.52
CA ARG A 90 7.98 -4.36 13.42
C ARG A 90 8.44 -3.07 12.74
N ASN A 91 8.97 -3.18 11.53
CA ASN A 91 9.49 -2.01 10.81
C ASN A 91 8.38 -1.03 10.42
N VAL A 92 7.21 -1.52 9.99
CA VAL A 92 6.04 -0.67 9.75
C VAL A 92 5.62 0.07 11.03
N LEU A 93 5.63 -0.59 12.18
CA LEU A 93 5.33 0.04 13.48
C LEU A 93 6.41 1.04 13.89
N LEU A 94 7.71 0.74 13.67
CA LEU A 94 8.82 1.67 13.91
C LEU A 94 8.68 2.95 13.07
N PHE A 95 8.32 2.83 11.79
CA PHE A 95 8.05 3.99 10.94
C PHE A 95 6.96 4.89 11.55
N TRP A 96 5.84 4.32 12.00
CA TRP A 96 4.76 5.06 12.65
C TRP A 96 5.11 5.53 14.07
N ASN A 97 6.16 4.99 14.65
CA ASN A 97 6.76 5.49 15.89
C ASN A 97 7.87 6.53 15.67
N GLY A 98 8.00 7.04 14.43
CA GLY A 98 8.94 8.10 14.07
C GLY A 98 10.40 7.64 13.90
N ARG A 99 10.63 6.34 13.63
CA ARG A 99 11.94 5.75 13.45
C ARG A 99 12.25 5.49 11.99
N ASN A 100 13.30 6.10 11.46
CA ASN A 100 13.73 5.94 10.06
C ASN A 100 14.13 4.50 9.73
N GLU A 101 14.60 3.73 10.71
CA GLU A 101 14.93 2.31 10.57
C GLU A 101 13.73 1.47 10.13
N GLY A 102 12.52 1.96 10.41
CA GLY A 102 11.28 1.37 9.89
C GLY A 102 11.17 1.40 8.36
N CYS A 103 11.93 2.25 7.68
CA CYS A 103 11.98 2.30 6.21
C CYS A 103 12.95 1.28 5.60
N ILE A 104 13.77 0.58 6.40
CA ILE A 104 14.75 -0.39 5.89
C ILE A 104 14.02 -1.66 5.48
N PRO A 105 14.04 -2.02 4.17
CA PRO A 105 13.40 -3.25 3.73
C PRO A 105 14.22 -4.48 4.18
N PRO A 106 13.59 -5.66 4.26
CA PRO A 106 14.31 -6.90 4.46
C PRO A 106 15.34 -7.14 3.35
N GLU A 107 16.39 -7.89 3.66
CA GLU A 107 17.41 -8.26 2.68
C GLU A 107 16.78 -8.95 1.46
N GLY A 108 17.21 -8.56 0.28
CA GLY A 108 16.70 -9.10 -0.99
C GLY A 108 15.37 -8.51 -1.46
N LYS A 109 14.71 -7.65 -0.68
CA LYS A 109 13.46 -6.97 -1.09
C LYS A 109 13.73 -5.53 -1.54
N ASN A 110 13.11 -5.14 -2.65
CA ASN A 110 13.22 -3.78 -3.18
C ASN A 110 11.94 -3.00 -2.83
N ILE A 111 11.84 -2.54 -1.58
CA ILE A 111 10.73 -1.72 -1.11
C ILE A 111 11.26 -0.32 -0.84
N PHE A 112 10.72 0.67 -1.56
CA PHE A 112 11.09 2.07 -1.36
C PHE A 112 10.48 2.61 -0.05
N PRO A 113 11.10 3.56 0.64
CA PRO A 113 10.50 4.21 1.79
C PRO A 113 9.11 4.78 1.47
N PRO A 114 8.13 4.70 2.39
CA PRO A 114 6.78 5.21 2.15
C PRO A 114 6.78 6.70 1.79
N GLY A 115 6.20 7.04 0.63
CA GLY A 115 6.05 8.44 0.20
C GLY A 115 4.98 9.16 1.02
N ILE A 116 5.37 10.19 1.79
CA ILE A 116 4.43 11.07 2.48
C ILE A 116 3.99 12.23 1.58
N PRO A 117 4.89 12.96 0.88
CA PRO A 117 4.48 13.93 -0.12
C PRO A 117 3.73 13.23 -1.25
N ILE A 118 2.54 13.74 -1.56
CA ILE A 118 1.63 13.09 -2.51
C ILE A 118 2.25 13.03 -3.92
N ALA A 119 2.17 11.86 -4.54
CA ALA A 119 2.62 11.52 -5.90
C ALA A 119 4.15 11.45 -6.13
N THR A 120 5.01 11.92 -5.20
CA THR A 120 6.47 11.99 -5.42
C THR A 120 7.12 10.63 -5.71
N GLN A 121 6.57 9.52 -5.22
CA GLN A 121 7.05 8.17 -5.49
C GLN A 121 6.81 7.72 -6.94
N ILE A 122 5.91 8.39 -7.68
CA ILE A 122 5.54 8.01 -9.05
C ILE A 122 6.71 8.20 -10.03
N PRO A 123 7.35 9.39 -10.14
CA PRO A 123 8.55 9.55 -10.96
C PRO A 123 9.73 8.71 -10.48
N HIS A 124 9.88 8.46 -9.15
CA HIS A 124 10.91 7.55 -8.65
C HIS A 124 10.73 6.13 -9.19
N ALA A 125 9.49 5.60 -9.15
CA ALA A 125 9.19 4.28 -9.70
C ALA A 125 9.44 4.20 -11.21
N ALA A 126 9.05 5.23 -11.96
CA ALA A 126 9.32 5.33 -13.40
C ALA A 126 10.83 5.31 -13.69
N GLY A 127 11.62 6.05 -12.90
CA GLY A 127 13.09 6.09 -13.01
C GLY A 127 13.74 4.76 -12.67
N ALA A 128 13.33 4.10 -11.57
CA ALA A 128 13.85 2.79 -11.17
C ALA A 128 13.52 1.71 -12.22
N ALA A 129 12.28 1.67 -12.71
CA ALA A 129 11.88 0.76 -13.77
C ALA A 129 12.68 0.99 -15.05
N TYR A 130 12.91 2.25 -15.43
CA TYR A 130 13.76 2.58 -16.57
C TYR A 130 15.20 2.10 -16.36
N ALA A 131 15.75 2.25 -15.16
CA ALA A 131 17.08 1.75 -14.84
C ALA A 131 17.17 0.22 -14.99
N GLU A 132 16.16 -0.53 -14.52
CA GLU A 132 16.11 -1.99 -14.70
C GLU A 132 16.03 -2.38 -16.19
N LYS A 133 15.23 -1.67 -16.98
CA LYS A 133 15.20 -1.85 -18.44
C LYS A 133 16.56 -1.58 -19.07
N ARG A 134 17.26 -0.52 -18.67
CA ARG A 134 18.61 -0.19 -19.18
C ARG A 134 19.66 -1.24 -18.82
N LYS A 135 19.52 -1.87 -17.65
CA LYS A 135 20.36 -2.99 -17.20
C LYS A 135 20.02 -4.31 -17.92
N GLY A 136 18.89 -4.37 -18.65
CA GLY A 136 18.43 -5.58 -19.32
C GLY A 136 17.87 -6.63 -18.37
N THR A 137 17.46 -6.26 -17.16
CA THR A 137 16.80 -7.18 -16.21
C THR A 137 15.34 -7.42 -16.60
N LYS A 138 14.71 -8.41 -15.96
CA LYS A 138 13.27 -8.67 -16.10
C LYS A 138 12.45 -8.11 -14.95
N LYS A 139 13.07 -7.32 -14.06
CA LYS A 139 12.37 -6.72 -12.93
C LYS A 139 11.36 -5.66 -13.39
N ALA A 140 10.19 -5.67 -12.77
CA ALA A 140 9.18 -4.63 -12.94
C ALA A 140 9.08 -3.79 -11.65
N ALA A 141 8.40 -2.66 -11.73
CA ALA A 141 8.05 -1.86 -10.58
C ALA A 141 6.53 -1.74 -10.45
N ILE A 142 6.04 -1.68 -9.22
CA ILE A 142 4.69 -1.23 -8.90
C ILE A 142 4.77 0.03 -8.04
N VAL A 143 3.95 1.02 -8.35
CA VAL A 143 3.83 2.24 -7.55
C VAL A 143 2.39 2.46 -7.14
N TYR A 144 2.19 2.65 -5.84
CA TYR A 144 0.88 2.87 -5.25
C TYR A 144 0.59 4.35 -5.05
N PHE A 145 -0.66 4.75 -5.24
CA PHE A 145 -1.13 6.11 -4.97
C PHE A 145 -2.65 6.16 -4.86
N GLY A 146 -3.16 7.14 -4.11
CA GLY A 146 -4.59 7.40 -3.99
C GLY A 146 -5.14 8.23 -5.15
N ASP A 147 -6.46 8.44 -5.14
CA ASP A 147 -7.17 9.26 -6.13
C ASP A 147 -6.65 10.71 -6.16
N GLY A 148 -6.36 11.31 -4.98
CA GLY A 148 -5.83 12.67 -4.88
C GLY A 148 -4.50 12.90 -5.59
N ALA A 149 -3.64 11.89 -5.63
CA ALA A 149 -2.36 11.98 -6.33
C ALA A 149 -2.50 12.25 -7.84
N THR A 150 -3.65 11.91 -8.43
CA THR A 150 -3.90 12.13 -9.86
C THR A 150 -4.15 13.59 -10.23
N SER A 151 -4.12 14.48 -9.25
CA SER A 151 -4.18 15.94 -9.43
C SER A 151 -2.82 16.63 -9.32
N GLU A 152 -1.77 15.87 -8.94
CA GLU A 152 -0.41 16.37 -8.79
C GLU A 152 0.38 16.31 -10.10
N GLY A 153 1.35 17.24 -10.27
CA GLY A 153 2.22 17.29 -11.43
C GLY A 153 3.04 16.01 -11.62
N ASP A 154 3.60 15.49 -10.53
CA ASP A 154 4.42 14.25 -10.50
C ASP A 154 3.69 13.04 -11.09
N PHE A 155 2.37 12.94 -10.92
CA PHE A 155 1.57 11.90 -11.57
C PHE A 155 1.67 12.01 -13.08
N HIS A 156 1.42 13.19 -13.63
CA HIS A 156 1.43 13.42 -15.08
C HIS A 156 2.83 13.25 -15.69
N GLU A 157 3.83 13.76 -15.02
CA GLU A 157 5.24 13.69 -15.44
C GLU A 157 5.76 12.25 -15.41
N GLY A 158 5.48 11.52 -14.33
CA GLY A 158 5.89 10.12 -14.18
C GLY A 158 5.26 9.19 -15.22
N LEU A 159 3.94 9.34 -15.49
CA LEU A 159 3.27 8.55 -16.52
C LEU A 159 3.78 8.88 -17.92
N ASN A 160 3.94 10.16 -18.23
CA ASN A 160 4.46 10.59 -19.53
C ASN A 160 5.89 10.07 -19.78
N PHE A 161 6.78 10.23 -18.80
CA PHE A 161 8.15 9.71 -18.92
C PHE A 161 8.16 8.19 -19.11
N ALA A 162 7.44 7.46 -18.25
CA ALA A 162 7.39 6.01 -18.34
C ALA A 162 6.83 5.50 -19.68
N SER A 163 5.84 6.20 -20.24
CA SER A 163 5.29 5.89 -21.56
C SER A 163 6.34 6.02 -22.65
N ILE A 164 7.02 7.18 -22.73
CA ILE A 164 8.03 7.47 -23.76
C ILE A 164 9.14 6.42 -23.75
N VAL A 165 9.66 6.09 -22.56
CA VAL A 165 10.77 5.13 -22.42
C VAL A 165 10.31 3.68 -22.35
N LYS A 166 8.98 3.42 -22.36
CA LYS A 166 8.39 2.10 -22.15
C LYS A 166 8.97 1.42 -20.89
N ALA A 167 8.95 2.15 -19.76
CA ALA A 167 9.44 1.64 -18.49
C ALA A 167 8.56 0.48 -18.00
N PRO A 168 9.13 -0.61 -17.45
CA PRO A 168 8.37 -1.73 -16.91
C PRO A 168 7.77 -1.39 -15.54
N VAL A 169 6.73 -0.54 -15.52
CA VAL A 169 6.09 -0.07 -14.28
C VAL A 169 4.57 -0.21 -14.36
N VAL A 170 3.96 -0.62 -13.26
CA VAL A 170 2.51 -0.61 -13.03
C VAL A 170 2.17 0.55 -12.11
N PHE A 171 1.37 1.49 -12.60
CA PHE A 171 0.80 2.59 -11.83
C PHE A 171 -0.50 2.12 -11.20
N PHE A 172 -0.45 1.79 -9.91
CA PHE A 172 -1.58 1.20 -9.19
C PHE A 172 -2.30 2.23 -8.32
N ASN A 173 -3.42 2.71 -8.82
CA ASN A 173 -4.27 3.67 -8.13
C ASN A 173 -5.27 2.96 -7.21
N GLN A 174 -5.23 3.24 -5.91
CA GLN A 174 -6.26 2.86 -4.95
C GLN A 174 -7.29 3.99 -4.85
N ASN A 175 -8.31 3.94 -5.71
CA ASN A 175 -9.39 4.92 -5.72
C ASN A 175 -10.35 4.63 -4.56
N ASN A 176 -10.07 5.21 -3.40
CA ASN A 176 -10.90 5.09 -2.20
C ASN A 176 -11.94 6.20 -2.08
N GLN A 177 -12.17 6.97 -3.14
CA GLN A 177 -13.19 7.99 -3.35
C GLN A 177 -12.96 9.33 -2.63
N TYR A 178 -11.91 9.45 -1.78
CA TYR A 178 -11.65 10.66 -1.00
C TYR A 178 -10.16 10.99 -0.90
N ALA A 179 -9.77 12.15 -1.40
CA ALA A 179 -8.49 12.77 -1.07
C ALA A 179 -8.65 13.54 0.26
N ILE A 180 -8.28 12.92 1.37
CA ILE A 180 -8.55 13.39 2.73
C ILE A 180 -10.06 13.59 2.93
N SER A 181 -10.55 14.81 2.73
CA SER A 181 -11.95 15.24 2.86
C SER A 181 -12.61 15.60 1.53
N VAL A 182 -11.85 15.64 0.43
CA VAL A 182 -12.34 16.04 -0.90
C VAL A 182 -12.84 14.82 -1.65
N PRO A 183 -14.15 14.72 -1.99
CA PRO A 183 -14.68 13.59 -2.75
C PRO A 183 -14.17 13.64 -4.20
N LEU A 184 -14.08 12.46 -4.83
CA LEU A 184 -13.58 12.29 -6.20
C LEU A 184 -14.29 13.20 -7.21
N SER A 185 -15.60 13.41 -7.06
CA SER A 185 -16.40 14.28 -7.93
C SER A 185 -15.99 15.76 -7.93
N LYS A 186 -15.22 16.19 -6.90
CA LYS A 186 -14.63 17.55 -6.81
C LYS A 186 -13.17 17.60 -7.26
N GLN A 187 -12.55 16.46 -7.52
CA GLN A 187 -11.17 16.37 -7.94
C GLN A 187 -10.99 16.28 -9.45
N MET A 188 -11.96 15.66 -10.16
CA MET A 188 -11.84 15.44 -11.59
C MET A 188 -13.21 15.40 -12.28
N ASN A 189 -13.22 15.77 -13.56
CA ASN A 189 -14.40 15.69 -14.44
C ASN A 189 -14.45 14.38 -15.26
N THR A 190 -13.35 13.67 -15.40
CA THR A 190 -13.34 12.37 -16.11
C THR A 190 -14.14 11.34 -15.31
N LYS A 191 -14.84 10.43 -16.00
CA LYS A 191 -15.67 9.40 -15.36
C LYS A 191 -14.85 8.42 -14.53
N THR A 192 -13.59 8.16 -14.92
CA THR A 192 -12.68 7.22 -14.27
C THR A 192 -11.26 7.77 -14.25
N ILE A 193 -10.46 7.34 -13.29
CA ILE A 193 -9.04 7.63 -13.27
C ILE A 193 -8.32 6.88 -14.39
N ALA A 194 -8.76 5.66 -14.69
CA ALA A 194 -8.20 4.85 -15.78
C ALA A 194 -8.24 5.58 -17.13
N GLN A 195 -9.21 6.47 -17.39
CA GLN A 195 -9.26 7.29 -18.61
C GLN A 195 -8.06 8.24 -18.78
N LYS A 196 -7.39 8.61 -17.70
CA LYS A 196 -6.19 9.49 -17.78
C LYS A 196 -5.04 8.81 -18.53
N SER A 197 -5.04 7.48 -18.64
CA SER A 197 -4.07 6.70 -19.42
C SER A 197 -4.04 7.07 -20.90
N LEU A 198 -5.18 7.50 -21.46
CA LEU A 198 -5.31 7.89 -22.86
C LEU A 198 -4.40 9.07 -23.23
N ALA A 199 -4.13 9.98 -22.28
CA ALA A 199 -3.23 11.12 -22.51
C ALA A 199 -1.77 10.69 -22.76
N TYR A 200 -1.40 9.47 -22.37
CA TYR A 200 -0.02 8.95 -22.46
C TYR A 200 0.08 7.74 -23.40
N ASP A 201 -0.99 7.37 -24.08
CA ASP A 201 -1.06 6.19 -24.96
C ASP A 201 -0.59 4.89 -24.24
N ILE A 202 -1.07 4.68 -23.01
CA ILE A 202 -0.82 3.48 -22.22
C ILE A 202 -2.14 2.78 -21.88
N PRO A 203 -2.15 1.46 -21.63
CA PRO A 203 -3.34 0.77 -21.17
C PRO A 203 -3.85 1.32 -19.83
N GLY A 204 -5.15 1.58 -19.77
CA GLY A 204 -5.89 1.93 -18.56
C GLY A 204 -6.88 0.84 -18.21
N VAL A 205 -6.76 0.27 -17.01
CA VAL A 205 -7.60 -0.82 -16.52
C VAL A 205 -8.34 -0.36 -15.28
N ARG A 206 -9.65 -0.58 -15.22
CA ARG A 206 -10.46 -0.32 -14.03
C ARG A 206 -10.96 -1.62 -13.46
N VAL A 207 -10.67 -1.88 -12.18
CA VAL A 207 -11.06 -3.12 -11.48
C VAL A 207 -11.86 -2.79 -10.23
N ASP A 208 -12.67 -3.74 -9.78
CA ASP A 208 -13.23 -3.72 -8.42
C ASP A 208 -12.10 -4.02 -7.43
N GLY A 209 -11.67 -2.99 -6.70
CA GLY A 209 -10.58 -3.07 -5.72
C GLY A 209 -10.92 -3.87 -4.46
N ASN A 210 -12.18 -4.33 -4.34
CA ASN A 210 -12.63 -5.19 -3.25
C ASN A 210 -12.73 -6.68 -3.66
N ASP A 211 -12.39 -6.98 -4.92
CA ASP A 211 -12.29 -8.34 -5.45
C ASP A 211 -10.80 -8.70 -5.62
N VAL A 212 -10.26 -9.46 -4.68
CA VAL A 212 -8.83 -9.83 -4.66
C VAL A 212 -8.40 -10.60 -5.91
N PHE A 213 -9.28 -11.43 -6.48
CA PHE A 213 -8.99 -12.19 -7.70
C PHE A 213 -8.87 -11.28 -8.92
N ALA A 214 -9.79 -10.30 -9.04
CA ALA A 214 -9.75 -9.32 -10.13
C ALA A 214 -8.49 -8.46 -10.05
N VAL A 215 -8.16 -7.97 -8.87
CA VAL A 215 -6.95 -7.17 -8.64
C VAL A 215 -5.69 -7.97 -8.96
N TYR A 216 -5.56 -9.18 -8.43
CA TYR A 216 -4.41 -10.04 -8.68
C TYR A 216 -4.23 -10.32 -10.18
N ARG A 217 -5.29 -10.74 -10.86
CA ARG A 217 -5.26 -11.07 -12.29
C ARG A 217 -4.82 -9.90 -13.15
N GLU A 218 -5.42 -8.74 -12.96
CA GLU A 218 -5.12 -7.58 -13.81
C GLU A 218 -3.74 -6.99 -13.47
N THR A 219 -3.32 -7.05 -12.21
CA THR A 219 -1.95 -6.63 -11.83
C THR A 219 -0.91 -7.58 -12.42
N LYS A 220 -1.14 -8.90 -12.34
CA LYS A 220 -0.23 -9.91 -12.91
C LYS A 220 -0.07 -9.71 -14.42
N LYS A 221 -1.17 -9.54 -15.14
CA LYS A 221 -1.12 -9.25 -16.60
C LYS A 221 -0.34 -7.97 -16.91
N ALA A 222 -0.54 -6.92 -16.11
CA ALA A 222 0.15 -5.66 -16.30
C ALA A 222 1.67 -5.80 -16.05
N LEU A 223 2.07 -6.55 -15.02
CA LEU A 223 3.47 -6.84 -14.72
C LEU A 223 4.13 -7.71 -15.79
N GLU A 224 3.45 -8.77 -16.25
CA GLU A 224 3.92 -9.62 -17.34
C GLU A 224 4.14 -8.81 -18.63
N ARG A 225 3.15 -8.01 -19.02
CA ARG A 225 3.27 -7.09 -20.15
C ARG A 225 4.46 -6.13 -20.01
N ALA A 226 4.66 -5.59 -18.81
CA ALA A 226 5.77 -4.67 -18.54
C ALA A 226 7.13 -5.36 -18.72
N ARG A 227 7.30 -6.59 -18.18
CA ARG A 227 8.52 -7.40 -18.31
C ARG A 227 8.83 -7.80 -19.76
N GLU A 228 7.80 -7.98 -20.58
CA GLU A 228 7.91 -8.29 -22.01
C GLU A 228 8.21 -7.05 -22.86
N GLY A 229 8.40 -5.88 -22.24
CA GLY A 229 8.70 -4.63 -22.95
C GLY A 229 7.49 -3.89 -23.50
N GLY A 230 6.28 -4.30 -23.11
CA GLY A 230 5.02 -3.65 -23.49
C GLY A 230 4.83 -2.26 -22.84
N GLY A 231 5.71 -1.87 -21.91
CA GLY A 231 5.67 -0.57 -21.23
C GLY A 231 4.67 -0.51 -20.08
N PRO A 232 4.37 0.69 -19.56
CA PRO A 232 3.57 0.86 -18.35
C PRO A 232 2.09 0.56 -18.54
N THR A 233 1.38 0.35 -17.42
CA THR A 233 -0.08 0.21 -17.37
C THR A 233 -0.58 1.01 -16.16
N LEU A 234 -1.71 1.73 -16.32
CA LEU A 234 -2.43 2.39 -15.24
C LEU A 234 -3.60 1.48 -14.80
N ILE A 235 -3.60 1.05 -13.54
CA ILE A 235 -4.71 0.31 -12.93
C ILE A 235 -5.44 1.22 -11.94
N GLU A 236 -6.75 1.36 -12.10
CA GLU A 236 -7.65 1.98 -11.12
C GLU A 236 -8.39 0.88 -10.36
N ALA A 237 -8.00 0.63 -9.12
CA ALA A 237 -8.70 -0.25 -8.19
C ALA A 237 -9.72 0.56 -7.38
N VAL A 238 -10.99 0.42 -7.71
CA VAL A 238 -12.08 1.14 -7.04
C VAL A 238 -12.40 0.46 -5.73
N THR A 239 -12.25 1.18 -4.63
CA THR A 239 -12.46 0.67 -3.28
C THR A 239 -13.08 1.73 -2.38
N TRP A 240 -13.11 1.50 -1.08
CA TRP A 240 -13.63 2.45 -0.10
C TRP A 240 -12.77 2.45 1.17
N ARG A 241 -12.44 3.63 1.67
CA ARG A 241 -11.77 3.79 2.97
C ARG A 241 -12.83 3.82 4.07
N TYR A 242 -12.95 2.78 4.88
CA TYR A 242 -13.95 2.75 5.97
C TYR A 242 -13.58 3.69 7.12
N GLY A 243 -12.31 3.77 7.46
CA GLY A 243 -11.80 4.61 8.53
C GLY A 243 -11.62 6.08 8.15
N ALA A 244 -11.09 6.83 9.11
CA ALA A 244 -10.62 8.20 8.93
C ALA A 244 -9.42 8.27 7.96
N HIS A 245 -9.04 9.46 7.53
CA HIS A 245 -7.83 9.64 6.72
C HIS A 245 -6.57 9.25 7.51
N THR A 246 -6.48 9.74 8.73
CA THR A 246 -5.50 9.33 9.74
C THR A 246 -6.19 9.25 11.09
N THR A 247 -5.51 8.73 12.11
CA THR A 247 -6.05 8.68 13.47
C THR A 247 -6.28 10.05 14.11
N ALA A 248 -5.75 11.12 13.51
CA ALA A 248 -5.99 12.51 13.92
C ALA A 248 -7.17 13.18 13.17
N ASP A 249 -7.80 12.48 12.22
CA ASP A 249 -8.89 12.98 11.38
C ASP A 249 -10.27 12.56 11.91
N ASP A 250 -11.27 13.41 11.68
CA ASP A 250 -12.68 13.13 11.98
C ASP A 250 -13.51 13.07 10.69
N PRO A 251 -13.77 11.87 10.15
CA PRO A 251 -14.49 11.73 8.90
C PRO A 251 -15.96 12.14 8.97
N ALA A 252 -16.56 12.29 10.15
CA ALA A 252 -17.94 12.73 10.29
C ALA A 252 -18.14 14.19 9.82
N LYS A 253 -17.06 14.97 9.75
CA LYS A 253 -17.12 16.37 9.29
C LYS A 253 -17.32 16.53 7.77
N TYR A 254 -17.02 15.49 6.98
CA TYR A 254 -17.04 15.61 5.51
C TYR A 254 -17.70 14.44 4.78
N ARG A 255 -18.02 13.36 5.48
CA ARG A 255 -18.57 12.14 4.88
C ARG A 255 -19.67 11.54 5.75
N ASP A 256 -20.74 11.05 5.12
CA ASP A 256 -21.77 10.29 5.83
C ASP A 256 -21.20 8.94 6.31
N GLN A 257 -21.24 8.73 7.62
CA GLN A 257 -20.75 7.50 8.24
C GLN A 257 -21.73 6.33 8.04
N GLN A 258 -23.02 6.63 7.81
CA GLN A 258 -24.01 5.60 7.50
C GLN A 258 -23.73 4.97 6.15
N GLU A 259 -23.34 5.78 5.13
CA GLU A 259 -22.92 5.26 3.82
C GLU A 259 -21.75 4.28 3.96
N SER A 260 -20.71 4.65 4.73
CA SER A 260 -19.56 3.78 4.97
C SER A 260 -19.94 2.47 5.67
N SER A 261 -20.90 2.53 6.60
CA SER A 261 -21.39 1.33 7.30
C SER A 261 -22.17 0.39 6.36
N VAL A 262 -23.02 0.94 5.51
CA VAL A 262 -23.77 0.18 4.49
C VAL A 262 -22.81 -0.47 3.50
N LEU A 263 -21.85 0.30 2.99
CA LEU A 263 -20.85 -0.20 2.06
C LEU A 263 -19.99 -1.30 2.70
N ARG A 264 -19.60 -1.17 3.97
CA ARG A 264 -18.88 -2.22 4.70
C ARG A 264 -19.65 -3.54 4.68
N GLY A 265 -20.93 -3.54 4.97
CA GLY A 265 -21.77 -4.75 4.95
C GLY A 265 -21.87 -5.40 3.55
N LYS A 266 -21.73 -4.58 2.50
CA LYS A 266 -21.94 -4.98 1.11
C LYS A 266 -20.64 -5.40 0.41
N ILE A 267 -19.58 -4.57 0.51
CA ILE A 267 -18.37 -4.72 -0.31
C ILE A 267 -17.10 -5.04 0.49
N ASP A 268 -17.20 -5.38 1.79
CA ASP A 268 -16.02 -5.74 2.60
C ASP A 268 -15.27 -6.90 1.94
N PRO A 269 -13.96 -6.74 1.63
CA PRO A 269 -13.20 -7.73 0.89
C PRO A 269 -13.05 -9.07 1.63
N ILE A 270 -12.98 -9.05 2.97
CA ILE A 270 -12.88 -10.28 3.76
C ILE A 270 -14.21 -11.02 3.75
N LEU A 271 -15.32 -10.33 4.02
CA LEU A 271 -16.66 -10.93 3.96
C LEU A 271 -16.99 -11.49 2.58
N ARG A 272 -16.56 -10.79 1.52
CA ARG A 272 -16.73 -11.24 0.13
C ARG A 272 -15.96 -12.52 -0.13
N MET A 273 -14.69 -12.58 0.29
CA MET A 273 -13.85 -13.76 0.15
C MET A 273 -14.38 -14.94 0.99
N GLU A 274 -14.82 -14.67 2.22
CA GLU A 274 -15.46 -15.68 3.09
C GLU A 274 -16.71 -16.29 2.44
N ARG A 275 -17.58 -15.45 1.86
CA ARG A 275 -18.76 -15.92 1.12
C ARG A 275 -18.37 -16.81 -0.05
N TRP A 276 -17.36 -16.41 -0.82
CA TRP A 276 -16.87 -17.21 -1.94
C TRP A 276 -16.32 -18.57 -1.47
N LEU A 277 -15.52 -18.60 -0.40
CA LEU A 277 -15.01 -19.84 0.18
C LEU A 277 -16.15 -20.76 0.66
N LYS A 278 -17.20 -20.20 1.27
CA LYS A 278 -18.39 -20.95 1.66
C LYS A 278 -19.13 -21.51 0.45
N ASN A 279 -19.31 -20.73 -0.61
CA ASN A 279 -19.95 -21.16 -1.85
C ASN A 279 -19.17 -22.27 -2.57
N LYS A 280 -17.87 -22.45 -2.25
CA LYS A 280 -16.98 -23.47 -2.79
C LYS A 280 -16.78 -24.66 -1.84
N ASP A 281 -17.44 -24.69 -0.69
CA ASP A 281 -17.22 -25.68 0.37
C ASP A 281 -15.75 -25.75 0.87
N LEU A 282 -15.05 -24.62 0.80
CA LEU A 282 -13.65 -24.48 1.23
C LEU A 282 -13.48 -23.77 2.57
N TYR A 283 -14.55 -23.18 3.12
CA TYR A 283 -14.51 -22.44 4.37
C TYR A 283 -14.59 -23.38 5.58
N ASP A 284 -13.60 -23.32 6.44
CA ASP A 284 -13.59 -23.95 7.75
C ASP A 284 -13.48 -22.89 8.85
N GLU A 285 -14.43 -22.85 9.76
CA GLU A 285 -14.49 -21.83 10.82
C GLU A 285 -13.31 -21.92 11.80
N ASN A 286 -12.82 -23.12 12.10
CA ASN A 286 -11.67 -23.31 12.98
C ASN A 286 -10.37 -22.85 12.29
N TRP A 287 -10.26 -23.10 10.99
CA TRP A 287 -9.14 -22.59 10.19
C TRP A 287 -9.17 -21.05 10.12
N ALA A 288 -10.32 -20.44 9.90
CA ALA A 288 -10.45 -18.98 9.88
C ALA A 288 -10.07 -18.36 11.23
N LYS A 289 -10.54 -18.94 12.35
CA LYS A 289 -10.15 -18.51 13.71
C LYS A 289 -8.66 -18.68 13.98
N ARG A 290 -8.05 -19.76 13.48
CA ARG A 290 -6.58 -19.93 13.56
C ARG A 290 -5.84 -18.85 12.81
N ALA A 291 -6.26 -18.53 11.58
CA ALA A 291 -5.63 -17.46 10.79
C ALA A 291 -5.69 -16.11 11.54
N GLU A 292 -6.82 -15.79 12.19
CA GLU A 292 -6.94 -14.57 13.00
C GLU A 292 -6.04 -14.60 14.24
N SER A 293 -5.97 -15.76 14.92
CA SER A 293 -5.13 -15.93 16.12
C SER A 293 -3.64 -15.87 15.79
N GLU A 294 -3.22 -16.46 14.67
CA GLU A 294 -1.83 -16.40 14.17
C GLU A 294 -1.44 -14.96 13.82
N ALA A 295 -2.32 -14.23 13.13
CA ALA A 295 -2.11 -12.82 12.82
C ALA A 295 -2.02 -11.97 14.10
N ALA A 296 -2.85 -12.24 15.10
CA ALA A 296 -2.80 -11.55 16.39
C ALA A 296 -1.49 -11.83 17.13
N ALA A 297 -1.00 -13.06 17.13
CA ALA A 297 0.26 -13.42 17.75
C ALA A 297 1.46 -12.77 17.03
N GLU A 298 1.44 -12.75 15.69
CA GLU A 298 2.49 -12.11 14.88
C GLU A 298 2.62 -10.62 15.19
N ILE A 299 1.48 -9.91 15.26
CA ILE A 299 1.53 -8.47 15.56
C ILE A 299 1.89 -8.20 17.02
N ASP A 300 1.48 -9.02 17.97
CA ASP A 300 1.85 -8.85 19.38
C ASP A 300 3.36 -9.03 19.57
N LEU A 301 3.99 -9.96 18.85
CA LEU A 301 5.44 -10.09 18.80
C LEU A 301 6.09 -8.85 18.18
N ALA A 302 5.61 -8.38 17.05
CA ALA A 302 6.13 -7.19 16.38
C ALA A 302 6.03 -5.92 17.25
N ILE A 303 4.97 -5.81 18.06
CA ILE A 303 4.81 -4.72 19.03
C ILE A 303 5.88 -4.81 20.12
N ALA A 304 6.10 -5.99 20.69
CA ALA A 304 7.11 -6.19 21.71
C ALA A 304 8.53 -5.86 21.18
N GLU A 305 8.83 -6.27 19.95
CA GLU A 305 10.10 -5.94 19.28
C GLU A 305 10.25 -4.43 18.99
N MET A 306 9.17 -3.77 18.57
CA MET A 306 9.17 -2.31 18.35
C MET A 306 9.39 -1.55 19.66
N GLU A 307 8.74 -1.95 20.75
CA GLU A 307 8.87 -1.29 22.05
C GLU A 307 10.22 -1.53 22.72
N ALA A 308 10.84 -2.68 22.45
CA ALA A 308 12.19 -3.00 22.91
C ALA A 308 13.27 -2.34 22.03
N TYR A 309 12.92 -1.69 20.93
CA TYR A 309 13.89 -1.07 20.03
C TYR A 309 14.59 0.10 20.72
N PRO A 310 15.93 0.22 20.61
CA PRO A 310 16.67 1.28 21.28
C PRO A 310 16.14 2.69 20.95
N PRO A 311 16.22 3.66 21.86
CA PRO A 311 15.84 5.03 21.55
C PRO A 311 16.70 5.59 20.41
N ALA A 312 16.17 6.57 19.66
CA ALA A 312 16.90 7.23 18.59
C ALA A 312 18.14 7.93 19.14
N ASP A 313 19.27 7.83 18.44
CA ASP A 313 20.42 8.65 18.75
C ASP A 313 20.12 10.12 18.34
N PRO A 314 20.17 11.09 19.26
CA PRO A 314 19.99 12.50 18.94
C PRO A 314 20.93 13.02 17.85
N ALA A 315 22.07 12.36 17.64
CA ALA A 315 23.04 12.70 16.58
C ALA A 315 22.56 12.38 15.18
N ASP A 316 21.65 11.40 15.01
CA ASP A 316 21.19 10.91 13.71
C ASP A 316 20.54 11.98 12.84
N ILE A 317 19.90 13.00 13.45
CA ILE A 317 19.31 14.13 12.71
C ILE A 317 20.32 14.96 11.92
N PHE A 318 21.61 14.85 12.26
CA PHE A 318 22.71 15.56 11.61
C PHE A 318 23.56 14.64 10.73
N ASP A 319 23.84 13.41 11.18
CA ASP A 319 24.91 12.56 10.65
C ASP A 319 24.61 11.97 9.28
N HIS A 320 23.34 11.94 8.87
CA HIS A 320 22.89 11.34 7.60
C HIS A 320 22.46 12.34 6.53
N VAL A 321 22.67 13.66 6.76
CA VAL A 321 22.28 14.71 5.80
C VAL A 321 23.25 14.77 4.62
N PHE A 322 24.55 14.62 4.86
CA PHE A 322 25.62 14.62 3.88
C PHE A 322 26.60 13.48 4.15
N ALA A 323 27.36 13.06 3.12
CA ALA A 323 28.42 12.07 3.28
C ALA A 323 29.51 12.54 4.27
N GLU A 324 29.78 13.83 4.26
CA GLU A 324 30.65 14.49 5.26
C GLU A 324 29.89 15.68 5.86
N LEU A 325 29.88 15.76 7.19
CA LEU A 325 29.23 16.87 7.88
C LEU A 325 29.89 18.20 7.52
N ILE A 326 29.10 19.11 6.97
CA ILE A 326 29.50 20.50 6.72
C ILE A 326 29.55 21.29 8.03
N TRP A 327 30.34 22.37 8.08
CA TRP A 327 30.55 23.14 9.31
C TRP A 327 29.27 23.64 9.99
N PRO A 328 28.20 24.11 9.28
CA PRO A 328 26.98 24.56 9.95
C PRO A 328 26.26 23.43 10.70
N LEU A 329 26.26 22.21 10.15
CA LEU A 329 25.65 21.05 10.82
C LEU A 329 26.50 20.55 11.99
N LYS A 330 27.83 20.66 11.92
CA LYS A 330 28.71 20.36 13.08
C LYS A 330 28.42 21.27 14.24
N GLU A 331 28.36 22.58 14.01
CA GLU A 331 28.03 23.58 15.03
C GLU A 331 26.63 23.34 15.64
N GLN A 332 25.62 23.09 14.79
CA GLN A 332 24.27 22.79 15.26
C GLN A 332 24.21 21.51 16.09
N LYS A 333 24.90 20.46 15.65
CA LYS A 333 24.98 19.18 16.37
C LYS A 333 25.62 19.37 17.75
N GLU A 334 26.77 20.03 17.81
CA GLU A 334 27.48 20.29 19.07
C GLU A 334 26.58 21.07 20.03
N LYS A 335 25.95 22.14 19.56
CA LYS A 335 25.03 22.94 20.35
C LYS A 335 23.84 22.12 20.85
N TYR A 336 23.23 21.31 20.00
CA TYR A 336 22.08 20.48 20.36
C TYR A 336 22.43 19.42 21.40
N LEU A 337 23.54 18.68 21.19
CA LEU A 337 23.96 17.63 22.10
C LEU A 337 24.41 18.21 23.47
N SER A 338 25.02 19.40 23.50
CA SER A 338 25.39 20.08 24.76
C SER A 338 24.17 20.45 25.62
N GLN A 339 23.00 20.72 24.96
CA GLN A 339 21.76 20.99 25.67
C GLN A 339 21.12 19.74 26.27
N LEU A 340 21.30 18.58 25.63
CA LEU A 340 20.80 17.30 26.14
C LEU A 340 21.62 16.73 27.28
N GLY A 341 22.92 16.97 27.29
CA GLY A 341 23.85 16.53 28.40
C GLY A 341 23.80 17.38 29.66
N GLY A 342 23.03 18.47 29.67
CA GLY A 342 22.90 19.38 30.80
C GLY A 342 21.57 19.26 31.59
N ALA A 343 20.75 18.19 31.34
CA ALA A 343 19.48 17.94 32.03
C ALA A 343 19.63 16.82 33.07
#